data_9cacc8386a083cc8f088bbd324bdae05
#
_entry.id   9cacc8386a083cc8f088bbd324bdae05
#
_cell.length_a   1.000
_cell.length_b   1.000
_cell.length_c   1.000
_cell.angle_alpha   90.00
_cell.angle_beta   90.00
_cell.angle_gamma   90.00
#
_symmetry.space_group_name_H-M   'P 1'
#
loop_
_entity.id
_entity.type
_entity.pdbx_description
1 polymer ?
#
loop_
_entity_poly.entity_id
_entity_poly.type
_entity_poly.pdbx_seq_one_letter_code
_entity_poly.pdbx_strand_id
1 'polypeptide(L)'
;MDVIKKPGVTQIVTLGLVQILSWGGSFYLMAVMATPVVAETGWSQQWVYGALSLGILVSGLLAPRCGHLIARTGGRLMLALNGIVMAAGLTLMGFSHHLPVFLLAWVIIGIGMAMGLYDALFATLGTRYGGQARSAITGITLISGFCTSVVWPATALLIHWLNWRGACFAIAALLLVSVLPAYFYALPKGHLISPVKRKSAPGTAPDLPAVLFYLLCAIFTLASVIMTAISVQLITLLQASGYSMAAALAISTLLGPCQVASRLIDMAFKGGHPIWTTFFSVGLVALGLLLLALFPQLALLSMIFYGAGNGLRAIVRGTLPLMMVKPEAYAVLAGRMARPALMGQAVTPLGVGYVFATLGPKATLWLLCTLAVINLLLVVALKKRLPAPAPSVR
;
A
#
# COMPACT_ATOMS: atom_id res chain seq x y z
N MET A 1 5.15 -35.23 5.44
CA MET A 1 5.16 -33.81 4.99
C MET A 1 3.71 -33.36 5.01
N ASP A 2 3.34 -32.62 6.06
CA ASP A 2 1.98 -32.05 6.10
C ASP A 2 1.84 -31.06 4.95
N VAL A 3 0.91 -31.34 4.05
CA VAL A 3 0.57 -30.47 2.93
C VAL A 3 0.00 -29.18 3.54
N ILE A 4 0.75 -28.09 3.45
CA ILE A 4 0.29 -26.79 3.92
C ILE A 4 -0.94 -26.40 3.11
N LYS A 5 -2.12 -26.55 3.72
CA LYS A 5 -3.39 -26.19 3.07
C LYS A 5 -3.40 -24.69 2.76
N LYS A 6 -3.77 -24.36 1.52
CA LYS A 6 -4.04 -22.96 1.11
C LYS A 6 -4.98 -22.29 2.12
N PRO A 7 -4.83 -20.96 2.36
CA PRO A 7 -5.82 -20.23 3.15
C PRO A 7 -7.21 -20.43 2.55
N GLY A 8 -8.17 -20.80 3.38
CA GLY A 8 -9.57 -20.93 2.98
C GLY A 8 -10.17 -19.59 2.59
N VAL A 9 -11.28 -19.63 1.83
CA VAL A 9 -11.98 -18.38 1.39
C VAL A 9 -12.34 -17.50 2.60
N THR A 10 -12.85 -18.09 3.68
CA THR A 10 -13.21 -17.34 4.90
C THR A 10 -12.01 -16.62 5.53
N GLN A 11 -10.84 -17.26 5.54
CA GLN A 11 -9.60 -16.64 6.04
C GLN A 11 -9.18 -15.47 5.16
N ILE A 12 -9.28 -15.60 3.82
CA ILE A 12 -8.98 -14.54 2.86
C ILE A 12 -9.92 -13.35 3.06
N VAL A 13 -11.23 -13.63 3.23
CA VAL A 13 -12.23 -12.59 3.50
C VAL A 13 -11.93 -11.88 4.81
N THR A 14 -11.68 -12.62 5.89
CA THR A 14 -11.33 -12.03 7.19
C THR A 14 -10.10 -11.14 7.10
N LEU A 15 -9.02 -11.61 6.44
CA LEU A 15 -7.81 -10.81 6.25
C LEU A 15 -8.05 -9.57 5.39
N GLY A 16 -8.89 -9.68 4.35
CA GLY A 16 -9.29 -8.55 3.53
C GLY A 16 -10.06 -7.48 4.31
N LEU A 17 -11.01 -7.88 5.16
CA LEU A 17 -11.76 -6.99 6.04
C LEU A 17 -10.86 -6.31 7.08
N VAL A 18 -9.96 -7.05 7.70
CA VAL A 18 -8.95 -6.48 8.63
C VAL A 18 -8.08 -5.45 7.91
N GLN A 19 -7.71 -5.69 6.65
CA GLN A 19 -6.96 -4.71 5.87
C GLN A 19 -7.79 -3.45 5.58
N ILE A 20 -9.09 -3.55 5.32
CA ILE A 20 -9.98 -2.37 5.20
C ILE A 20 -9.91 -1.54 6.49
N LEU A 21 -10.04 -2.17 7.65
CA LEU A 21 -10.00 -1.48 8.94
C LEU A 21 -8.61 -0.86 9.21
N SER A 22 -7.54 -1.59 8.96
CA SER A 22 -6.17 -1.11 9.21
C SER A 22 -5.77 0.05 8.29
N TRP A 23 -6.07 -0.03 6.98
CA TRP A 23 -5.84 1.05 6.03
C TRP A 23 -6.76 2.25 6.32
N GLY A 24 -8.00 1.99 6.72
CA GLY A 24 -8.99 3.01 7.09
C GLY A 24 -8.60 3.78 8.35
N GLY A 25 -8.14 3.10 9.38
CA GLY A 25 -7.66 3.70 10.63
C GLY A 25 -6.25 4.33 10.53
N SER A 26 -5.63 4.34 9.35
CA SER A 26 -4.29 4.89 9.15
C SER A 26 -4.19 5.71 7.85
N PHE A 27 -3.71 5.10 6.76
CA PHE A 27 -3.38 5.79 5.51
C PHE A 27 -4.54 6.61 4.92
N TYR A 28 -5.75 6.03 4.89
CA TYR A 28 -6.92 6.71 4.31
C TYR A 28 -7.66 7.63 5.28
N LEU A 29 -7.27 7.64 6.55
CA LEU A 29 -7.93 8.41 7.60
C LEU A 29 -7.88 9.93 7.33
N MET A 30 -6.71 10.44 6.96
CA MET A 30 -6.48 11.89 6.80
C MET A 30 -7.24 12.51 5.64
N ALA A 31 -7.67 11.73 4.65
CA ALA A 31 -8.49 12.25 3.56
C ALA A 31 -9.82 12.86 4.05
N VAL A 32 -10.34 12.38 5.19
CA VAL A 32 -11.61 12.85 5.78
C VAL A 32 -11.39 13.62 7.07
N MET A 33 -10.37 13.25 7.85
CA MET A 33 -10.08 13.84 9.17
C MET A 33 -9.38 15.21 9.10
N ALA A 34 -8.60 15.49 8.05
CA ALA A 34 -7.73 16.67 8.04
C ALA A 34 -8.51 17.98 8.15
N THR A 35 -9.59 18.12 7.39
CA THR A 35 -10.41 19.36 7.38
C THR A 35 -11.02 19.66 8.75
N PRO A 36 -11.74 18.76 9.43
CA PRO A 36 -12.29 19.04 10.75
C PRO A 36 -11.19 19.24 11.81
N VAL A 37 -10.04 18.58 11.72
CA VAL A 37 -8.92 18.82 12.63
C VAL A 37 -8.40 20.26 12.46
N VAL A 38 -8.12 20.70 11.24
CA VAL A 38 -7.66 22.08 10.96
C VAL A 38 -8.71 23.10 11.43
N ALA A 39 -9.99 22.86 11.17
CA ALA A 39 -11.07 23.78 11.54
C ALA A 39 -11.20 23.96 13.06
N GLU A 40 -11.05 22.89 13.84
CA GLU A 40 -11.17 22.95 15.31
C GLU A 40 -9.92 23.49 15.98
N THR A 41 -8.73 23.04 15.53
CA THR A 41 -7.48 23.31 16.25
C THR A 41 -6.76 24.57 15.79
N GLY A 42 -7.05 25.08 14.59
CA GLY A 42 -6.32 26.19 13.98
C GLY A 42 -4.88 25.83 13.55
N TRP A 43 -4.48 24.55 13.62
CA TRP A 43 -3.14 24.14 13.18
C TRP A 43 -2.99 24.30 11.68
N SER A 44 -1.77 24.62 11.22
CA SER A 44 -1.56 24.76 9.79
C SER A 44 -1.84 23.45 9.05
N GLN A 45 -2.47 23.55 7.89
CA GLN A 45 -2.84 22.44 7.04
C GLN A 45 -1.61 21.57 6.69
N GLN A 46 -0.44 22.19 6.52
CA GLN A 46 0.81 21.49 6.22
C GLN A 46 1.22 20.51 7.33
N TRP A 47 1.09 20.89 8.60
CA TRP A 47 1.41 20.02 9.72
C TRP A 47 0.40 18.88 9.88
N VAL A 48 -0.87 19.17 9.66
CA VAL A 48 -1.93 18.16 9.79
C VAL A 48 -1.80 17.09 8.70
N TYR A 49 -1.62 17.49 7.44
CA TYR A 49 -1.36 16.52 6.36
C TYR A 49 0.03 15.90 6.47
N GLY A 50 1.03 16.65 6.94
CA GLY A 50 2.39 16.17 7.18
C GLY A 50 2.48 15.07 8.22
N ALA A 51 1.52 14.98 9.14
CA ALA A 51 1.45 13.90 10.12
C ALA A 51 1.29 12.51 9.46
N LEU A 52 0.51 12.39 8.37
CA LEU A 52 0.45 11.16 7.58
C LEU A 52 1.83 10.82 6.98
N SER A 53 2.52 11.82 6.42
CA SER A 53 3.88 11.62 5.89
C SER A 53 4.85 11.12 6.96
N LEU A 54 4.74 11.65 8.19
CA LEU A 54 5.50 11.17 9.35
C LEU A 54 5.19 9.71 9.68
N GLY A 55 3.90 9.33 9.71
CA GLY A 55 3.50 7.94 9.93
C GLY A 55 4.04 6.99 8.87
N ILE A 56 3.97 7.37 7.59
CA ILE A 56 4.52 6.59 6.47
C ILE A 56 6.05 6.47 6.58
N LEU A 57 6.74 7.56 6.96
CA LEU A 57 8.18 7.57 7.17
C LEU A 57 8.58 6.58 8.28
N VAL A 58 7.92 6.63 9.43
CA VAL A 58 8.14 5.70 10.55
C VAL A 58 7.90 4.26 10.09
N SER A 59 6.82 4.01 9.37
CA SER A 59 6.53 2.70 8.82
C SER A 59 7.65 2.21 7.89
N GLY A 60 8.15 3.06 7.00
CA GLY A 60 9.26 2.74 6.10
C GLY A 60 10.58 2.42 6.83
N LEU A 61 10.89 3.20 7.87
CA LEU A 61 12.09 2.97 8.70
C LEU A 61 12.03 1.64 9.46
N LEU A 62 10.84 1.23 9.90
CA LEU A 62 10.63 -0.01 10.64
C LEU A 62 10.43 -1.23 9.76
N ALA A 63 10.06 -1.08 8.49
CA ALA A 63 9.73 -2.18 7.58
C ALA A 63 10.80 -3.29 7.52
N PRO A 64 12.13 -3.00 7.47
CA PRO A 64 13.14 -4.05 7.49
C PRO A 64 13.17 -4.85 8.80
N ARG A 65 12.97 -4.16 9.95
CA ARG A 65 12.90 -4.83 11.26
C ARG A 65 11.68 -5.73 11.37
N CYS A 66 10.52 -5.27 10.88
CA CYS A 66 9.31 -6.08 10.79
C CYS A 66 9.52 -7.31 9.91
N GLY A 67 10.17 -7.17 8.75
CA GLY A 67 10.50 -8.28 7.87
C GLY A 67 11.38 -9.34 8.55
N HIS A 68 12.41 -8.93 9.29
CA HIS A 68 13.26 -9.85 10.07
C HIS A 68 12.48 -10.52 11.21
N LEU A 69 11.61 -9.77 11.90
CA LEU A 69 10.78 -10.33 12.97
C LEU A 69 9.81 -11.39 12.42
N ILE A 70 9.16 -11.09 11.27
CA ILE A 70 8.27 -12.05 10.59
C ILE A 70 9.03 -13.33 10.21
N ALA A 71 10.22 -13.20 9.63
CA ALA A 71 11.05 -14.35 9.24
C ALA A 71 11.39 -15.25 10.44
N ARG A 72 11.55 -14.67 11.64
CA ARG A 72 11.88 -15.41 12.87
C ARG A 72 10.67 -15.99 13.60
N THR A 73 9.56 -15.22 13.67
CA THR A 73 8.41 -15.53 14.53
C THR A 73 7.16 -15.95 13.76
N GLY A 74 7.18 -15.81 12.42
CA GLY A 74 6.05 -16.14 11.55
C GLY A 74 4.96 -15.07 11.46
N GLY A 75 5.19 -13.88 12.01
CA GLY A 75 4.37 -12.67 11.81
C GLY A 75 3.00 -12.64 12.49
N ARG A 76 2.42 -13.77 12.88
CA ARG A 76 1.04 -13.87 13.42
C ARG A 76 0.80 -12.93 14.62
N LEU A 77 1.68 -12.97 15.60
CA LEU A 77 1.55 -12.14 16.81
C LEU A 77 1.74 -10.66 16.48
N MET A 78 2.72 -10.33 15.64
CA MET A 78 2.97 -8.95 15.23
C MET A 78 1.76 -8.35 14.51
N LEU A 79 1.16 -9.10 13.56
CA LEU A 79 -0.06 -8.69 12.87
C LEU A 79 -1.25 -8.54 13.84
N ALA A 80 -1.40 -9.44 14.81
CA ALA A 80 -2.48 -9.35 15.80
C ALA A 80 -2.32 -8.12 16.71
N LEU A 81 -1.09 -7.79 17.13
CA LEU A 81 -0.79 -6.64 17.98
C LEU A 81 -0.93 -5.30 17.24
N ASN A 82 -0.90 -5.30 15.90
CA ASN A 82 -1.11 -4.10 15.09
C ASN A 82 -2.37 -3.32 15.50
N GLY A 83 -3.49 -4.02 15.72
CA GLY A 83 -4.74 -3.39 16.14
C GLY A 83 -4.63 -2.62 17.45
N ILE A 84 -3.89 -3.16 18.43
CA ILE A 84 -3.64 -2.50 19.73
C ILE A 84 -2.78 -1.24 19.52
N VAL A 85 -1.71 -1.35 18.75
CA VAL A 85 -0.80 -0.22 18.50
C VAL A 85 -1.52 0.89 17.74
N MET A 86 -2.29 0.56 16.68
CA MET A 86 -3.08 1.57 15.96
C MET A 86 -4.16 2.19 16.84
N ALA A 87 -4.85 1.39 17.66
CA ALA A 87 -5.86 1.89 18.61
C ALA A 87 -5.25 2.85 19.62
N ALA A 88 -4.07 2.53 20.16
CA ALA A 88 -3.35 3.43 21.07
C ALA A 88 -2.99 4.77 20.37
N GLY A 89 -2.50 4.72 19.14
CA GLY A 89 -2.21 5.93 18.36
C GLY A 89 -3.46 6.77 18.09
N LEU A 90 -4.57 6.15 17.67
CA LEU A 90 -5.85 6.84 17.44
C LEU A 90 -6.43 7.43 18.72
N THR A 91 -6.34 6.71 19.83
CA THR A 91 -6.76 7.20 21.15
C THR A 91 -5.95 8.42 21.55
N LEU A 92 -4.62 8.38 21.40
CA LEU A 92 -3.77 9.53 21.66
C LEU A 92 -4.09 10.70 20.71
N MET A 93 -4.40 10.44 19.44
CA MET A 93 -4.84 11.43 18.47
C MET A 93 -6.14 12.10 18.94
N GLY A 94 -7.12 11.34 19.41
CA GLY A 94 -8.38 11.87 19.96
C GLY A 94 -8.20 12.77 21.19
N PHE A 95 -7.21 12.48 22.04
CA PHE A 95 -6.86 13.30 23.20
C PHE A 95 -5.89 14.44 22.91
N SER A 96 -5.43 14.60 21.66
CA SER A 96 -4.44 15.62 21.33
C SER A 96 -5.03 17.04 21.38
N HIS A 97 -4.54 17.86 22.29
CA HIS A 97 -4.82 19.32 22.38
C HIS A 97 -3.64 20.17 21.88
N HIS A 98 -2.50 19.54 21.63
CA HIS A 98 -1.28 20.19 21.15
C HIS A 98 -0.73 19.45 19.94
N LEU A 99 -0.21 20.20 18.96
CA LEU A 99 0.36 19.64 17.73
C LEU A 99 1.44 18.58 17.97
N PRO A 100 2.39 18.70 18.91
CA PRO A 100 3.37 17.65 19.19
C PRO A 100 2.73 16.31 19.61
N VAL A 101 1.65 16.34 20.39
CA VAL A 101 0.92 15.14 20.80
C VAL A 101 0.23 14.48 19.60
N PHE A 102 -0.36 15.30 18.71
CA PHE A 102 -0.94 14.82 17.45
C PHE A 102 0.11 14.14 16.54
N LEU A 103 1.31 14.76 16.42
CA LEU A 103 2.40 14.18 15.65
C LEU A 103 2.92 12.87 16.30
N LEU A 104 3.01 12.82 17.64
CA LEU A 104 3.38 11.60 18.37
C LEU A 104 2.36 10.47 18.14
N ALA A 105 1.07 10.79 18.10
CA ALA A 105 0.04 9.83 17.76
C ALA A 105 0.28 9.22 16.37
N TRP A 106 0.69 10.01 15.38
CA TRP A 106 1.02 9.54 14.05
C TRP A 106 2.31 8.73 13.99
N VAL A 107 3.26 8.96 14.88
CA VAL A 107 4.43 8.07 15.05
C VAL A 107 3.95 6.68 15.49
N ILE A 108 3.04 6.61 16.49
CA ILE A 108 2.48 5.34 16.99
C ILE A 108 1.65 4.65 15.90
N ILE A 109 0.79 5.39 15.17
CA ILE A 109 0.04 4.87 14.04
C ILE A 109 1.01 4.33 12.97
N GLY A 110 2.12 5.02 12.68
CA GLY A 110 3.16 4.59 11.76
C GLY A 110 3.84 3.28 12.17
N ILE A 111 4.05 3.04 13.46
CA ILE A 111 4.50 1.74 13.99
C ILE A 111 3.46 0.67 13.66
N GLY A 112 2.18 0.93 13.94
CA GLY A 112 1.07 0.04 13.59
C GLY A 112 1.02 -0.23 12.08
N MET A 113 1.21 0.78 11.23
CA MET A 113 1.28 0.62 9.77
C MET A 113 2.40 -0.35 9.35
N ALA A 114 3.59 -0.24 9.96
CA ALA A 114 4.70 -1.16 9.70
C ALA A 114 4.39 -2.61 10.10
N MET A 115 3.62 -2.77 11.17
CA MET A 115 3.28 -4.08 11.74
C MET A 115 2.16 -4.80 11.01
N GLY A 116 1.22 -4.09 10.37
CA GLY A 116 -0.05 -4.67 9.96
C GLY A 116 -0.55 -4.40 8.55
N LEU A 117 0.03 -3.45 7.81
CA LEU A 117 -0.38 -3.21 6.43
C LEU A 117 0.18 -4.27 5.47
N TYR A 118 -0.07 -4.11 4.18
CA TYR A 118 0.20 -5.09 3.14
C TYR A 118 1.60 -5.71 3.20
N ASP A 119 2.65 -4.90 3.45
CA ASP A 119 4.02 -5.41 3.44
C ASP A 119 4.24 -6.49 4.50
N ALA A 120 3.74 -6.25 5.71
CA ALA A 120 3.81 -7.19 6.82
C ALA A 120 2.90 -8.41 6.60
N LEU A 121 1.68 -8.19 6.11
CA LEU A 121 0.73 -9.27 5.84
C LEU A 121 1.24 -10.18 4.72
N PHE A 122 1.68 -9.61 3.59
CA PHE A 122 2.18 -10.39 2.45
C PHE A 122 3.48 -11.12 2.80
N ALA A 123 4.38 -10.47 3.57
CA ALA A 123 5.56 -11.12 4.11
C ALA A 123 5.20 -12.35 4.96
N THR A 124 4.19 -12.22 5.82
CA THR A 124 3.70 -13.32 6.66
C THR A 124 3.09 -14.45 5.81
N LEU A 125 2.25 -14.12 4.83
CA LEU A 125 1.64 -15.10 3.94
C LEU A 125 2.67 -15.82 3.09
N GLY A 126 3.63 -15.08 2.52
CA GLY A 126 4.69 -15.66 1.70
C GLY A 126 5.60 -16.61 2.48
N THR A 127 5.96 -16.26 3.73
CA THR A 127 6.75 -17.12 4.61
C THR A 127 5.98 -18.38 5.03
N ARG A 128 4.65 -18.31 5.14
CA ARG A 128 3.81 -19.44 5.56
C ARG A 128 3.39 -20.36 4.44
N TYR A 129 3.03 -19.80 3.29
CA TYR A 129 2.39 -20.52 2.19
C TYR A 129 3.23 -20.58 0.92
N GLY A 130 4.40 -19.91 0.89
CA GLY A 130 5.27 -19.87 -0.28
C GLY A 130 4.52 -19.42 -1.53
N GLY A 131 4.73 -20.08 -2.65
CA GLY A 131 4.08 -19.76 -3.92
C GLY A 131 2.54 -19.80 -3.88
N GLN A 132 1.95 -20.55 -2.93
CA GLN A 132 0.50 -20.62 -2.76
C GLN A 132 -0.10 -19.33 -2.15
N ALA A 133 0.73 -18.46 -1.55
CA ALA A 133 0.29 -17.17 -1.03
C ALA A 133 -0.25 -16.23 -2.12
N ARG A 134 0.14 -16.42 -3.39
CA ARG A 134 -0.29 -15.57 -4.51
C ARG A 134 -1.81 -15.42 -4.58
N SER A 135 -2.56 -16.52 -4.53
CA SER A 135 -4.02 -16.48 -4.59
C SER A 135 -4.65 -15.77 -3.41
N ALA A 136 -4.08 -15.94 -2.21
CA ALA A 136 -4.51 -15.24 -1.02
C ALA A 136 -4.23 -13.73 -1.10
N ILE A 137 -3.04 -13.33 -1.53
CA ILE A 137 -2.67 -11.93 -1.76
C ILE A 137 -3.64 -11.27 -2.74
N THR A 138 -3.93 -11.91 -3.86
CA THR A 138 -4.89 -11.39 -4.85
C THR A 138 -6.29 -11.24 -4.26
N GLY A 139 -6.80 -12.26 -3.56
CA GLY A 139 -8.11 -12.21 -2.93
C GLY A 139 -8.23 -11.13 -1.83
N ILE A 140 -7.21 -11.00 -0.97
CA ILE A 140 -7.14 -9.95 0.06
C ILE A 140 -7.13 -8.56 -0.59
N THR A 141 -6.31 -8.36 -1.62
CA THR A 141 -6.25 -7.06 -2.31
C THR A 141 -7.53 -6.72 -3.04
N LEU A 142 -8.26 -7.72 -3.54
CA LEU A 142 -9.57 -7.52 -4.16
C LEU A 142 -10.57 -6.97 -3.14
N ILE A 143 -10.70 -7.61 -1.98
CA ILE A 143 -11.63 -7.20 -0.91
C ILE A 143 -11.23 -5.82 -0.38
N SER A 144 -9.97 -5.64 -0.02
CA SER A 144 -9.48 -4.36 0.50
C SER A 144 -9.41 -3.25 -0.54
N GLY A 145 -9.62 -3.55 -1.82
CA GLY A 145 -9.82 -2.56 -2.88
C GLY A 145 -11.05 -1.68 -2.67
N PHE A 146 -12.04 -2.16 -1.92
CA PHE A 146 -13.22 -1.38 -1.52
C PHE A 146 -12.97 -0.48 -0.30
N CYS A 147 -11.75 -0.41 0.22
CA CYS A 147 -11.44 0.32 1.45
C CYS A 147 -11.96 1.76 1.42
N THR A 148 -11.63 2.54 0.40
CA THR A 148 -12.05 3.95 0.31
C THR A 148 -13.56 4.10 0.21
N SER A 149 -14.23 3.21 -0.52
CA SER A 149 -15.69 3.22 -0.69
C SER A 149 -16.46 2.94 0.60
N VAL A 150 -15.84 2.20 1.54
CA VAL A 150 -16.45 1.87 2.84
C VAL A 150 -15.99 2.85 3.91
N VAL A 151 -14.68 3.07 4.00
CA VAL A 151 -14.08 3.81 5.12
C VAL A 151 -14.39 5.30 5.08
N TRP A 152 -14.34 5.92 3.91
CA TRP A 152 -14.57 7.38 3.83
C TRP A 152 -15.98 7.78 4.23
N PRO A 153 -17.07 7.16 3.70
CA PRO A 153 -18.42 7.45 4.17
C PRO A 153 -18.61 7.12 5.66
N ALA A 154 -18.08 5.98 6.12
CA ALA A 154 -18.19 5.58 7.52
C ALA A 154 -17.46 6.57 8.46
N THR A 155 -16.26 7.01 8.08
CA THR A 155 -15.51 8.00 8.88
C THR A 155 -16.21 9.37 8.85
N ALA A 156 -16.72 9.81 7.71
CA ALA A 156 -17.48 11.06 7.62
C ALA A 156 -18.73 11.03 8.50
N LEU A 157 -19.45 9.91 8.52
CA LEU A 157 -20.62 9.70 9.38
C LEU A 157 -20.25 9.73 10.87
N LEU A 158 -19.16 9.07 11.26
CA LEU A 158 -18.65 9.11 12.63
C LEU A 158 -18.27 10.53 13.05
N ILE A 159 -17.62 11.29 12.16
CA ILE A 159 -17.27 12.69 12.42
C ILE A 159 -18.53 13.54 12.59
N HIS A 160 -19.55 13.33 11.76
CA HIS A 160 -20.82 14.05 11.86
C HIS A 160 -21.54 13.82 13.20
N TRP A 161 -21.49 12.59 13.74
CA TRP A 161 -22.19 12.25 14.99
C TRP A 161 -21.37 12.52 16.25
N LEU A 162 -20.04 12.27 16.18
CA LEU A 162 -19.18 12.21 17.36
C LEU A 162 -18.05 13.25 17.35
N ASN A 163 -18.03 14.15 16.37
CA ASN A 163 -16.86 14.97 15.97
C ASN A 163 -15.64 14.11 15.61
N TRP A 164 -14.53 14.74 15.22
CA TRP A 164 -13.32 14.00 14.80
C TRP A 164 -12.62 13.27 15.96
N ARG A 165 -12.70 13.78 17.19
CA ARG A 165 -12.11 13.14 18.38
C ARG A 165 -12.89 11.88 18.74
N GLY A 166 -14.21 11.97 18.78
CA GLY A 166 -15.08 10.81 19.02
C GLY A 166 -14.95 9.76 17.90
N ALA A 167 -14.80 10.17 16.65
CA ALA A 167 -14.52 9.26 15.54
C ALA A 167 -13.19 8.51 15.73
N CYS A 168 -12.12 9.17 16.23
CA CYS A 168 -10.87 8.51 16.59
C CYS A 168 -11.08 7.40 17.64
N PHE A 169 -11.84 7.68 18.70
CA PHE A 169 -12.13 6.69 19.75
C PHE A 169 -12.98 5.52 19.23
N ALA A 170 -13.97 5.80 18.38
CA ALA A 170 -14.81 4.76 17.78
C ALA A 170 -13.99 3.83 16.87
N ILE A 171 -13.13 4.40 16.02
CA ILE A 171 -12.24 3.61 15.14
C ILE A 171 -11.22 2.84 15.97
N ALA A 172 -10.65 3.43 17.04
CA ALA A 172 -9.73 2.78 17.95
C ALA A 172 -10.38 1.56 18.63
N ALA A 173 -11.60 1.72 19.15
CA ALA A 173 -12.36 0.63 19.75
C ALA A 173 -12.63 -0.49 18.75
N LEU A 174 -13.03 -0.15 17.53
CA LEU A 174 -13.27 -1.12 16.46
C LEU A 174 -12.01 -1.92 16.12
N LEU A 175 -10.85 -1.26 15.98
CA LEU A 175 -9.57 -1.93 15.73
C LEU A 175 -9.16 -2.83 16.89
N LEU A 176 -9.33 -2.36 18.13
CA LEU A 176 -8.97 -3.10 19.33
C LEU A 176 -9.76 -4.41 19.45
N VAL A 177 -11.06 -4.35 19.19
CA VAL A 177 -11.96 -5.52 19.34
C VAL A 177 -11.86 -6.48 18.15
N SER A 178 -11.62 -5.97 16.92
CA SER A 178 -11.73 -6.81 15.71
C SER A 178 -10.40 -7.39 15.24
N VAL A 179 -9.30 -6.63 15.28
CA VAL A 179 -8.06 -7.00 14.58
C VAL A 179 -7.38 -8.22 15.23
N LEU A 180 -7.26 -8.22 16.56
CA LEU A 180 -6.59 -9.28 17.29
C LEU A 180 -7.28 -10.64 17.10
N PRO A 181 -8.59 -10.81 17.39
CA PRO A 181 -9.27 -12.08 17.20
C PRO A 181 -9.31 -12.52 15.75
N ALA A 182 -9.47 -11.57 14.80
CA ALA A 182 -9.49 -11.87 13.37
C ALA A 182 -8.17 -12.47 12.89
N TYR A 183 -7.01 -11.93 13.30
CA TYR A 183 -5.73 -12.52 12.94
C TYR A 183 -5.48 -13.87 13.61
N PHE A 184 -5.95 -14.08 14.85
CA PHE A 184 -5.85 -15.39 15.49
C PHE A 184 -6.72 -16.44 14.83
N TYR A 185 -7.87 -16.05 14.29
CA TYR A 185 -8.74 -16.93 13.51
C TYR A 185 -8.14 -17.21 12.13
N ALA A 186 -7.76 -16.16 11.38
CA ALA A 186 -7.36 -16.29 9.99
C ALA A 186 -5.95 -16.87 9.80
N LEU A 187 -5.08 -16.75 10.81
CA LEU A 187 -3.71 -17.28 10.81
C LEU A 187 -3.55 -18.29 11.96
N PRO A 188 -4.01 -19.54 11.81
CA PRO A 188 -3.92 -20.56 12.86
C PRO A 188 -2.46 -20.81 13.28
N LYS A 189 -2.28 -21.37 14.49
CA LYS A 189 -0.95 -21.84 14.94
C LYS A 189 -0.49 -22.94 13.98
N GLY A 190 0.64 -22.73 13.28
CA GLY A 190 1.17 -23.68 12.33
C GLY A 190 2.66 -23.45 12.12
N HIS A 191 3.36 -24.51 11.68
CA HIS A 191 4.79 -24.46 11.43
C HIS A 191 5.09 -23.53 10.24
N LEU A 192 6.15 -22.77 10.34
CA LEU A 192 6.76 -22.07 9.20
C LEU A 192 7.29 -23.13 8.24
N ILE A 193 7.29 -22.86 6.95
CA ILE A 193 7.84 -23.78 5.91
C ILE A 193 9.28 -24.16 6.25
N SER A 194 10.03 -23.26 6.83
CA SER A 194 11.32 -23.52 7.51
C SER A 194 11.62 -22.37 8.46
N PRO A 195 11.75 -22.64 9.77
CA PRO A 195 12.26 -21.62 10.66
C PRO A 195 13.72 -21.32 10.23
N VAL A 196 14.01 -20.05 9.96
CA VAL A 196 15.41 -19.61 9.75
C VAL A 196 16.20 -20.05 10.98
N LYS A 197 17.07 -21.07 10.81
CA LYS A 197 17.90 -21.59 11.90
C LYS A 197 18.58 -20.40 12.58
N ARG A 198 18.53 -20.36 13.90
CA ARG A 198 19.05 -19.30 14.79
C ARG A 198 20.53 -18.91 14.53
N LYS A 199 21.23 -19.71 13.69
CA LYS A 199 22.66 -19.56 13.34
C LYS A 199 22.93 -18.79 12.03
N SER A 200 21.89 -18.38 11.28
CA SER A 200 22.14 -17.46 10.15
C SER A 200 22.44 -16.09 10.72
N ALA A 201 23.65 -15.63 10.57
CA ALA A 201 24.12 -14.32 11.02
C ALA A 201 23.12 -13.22 10.61
N PRO A 202 22.93 -12.15 11.43
CA PRO A 202 22.12 -11.02 11.04
C PRO A 202 22.75 -10.40 9.78
N GLY A 203 22.21 -10.70 8.63
CA GLY A 203 22.74 -10.19 7.37
C GLY A 203 22.83 -11.16 6.21
N THR A 204 22.37 -12.42 6.32
CA THR A 204 22.22 -13.24 5.13
C THR A 204 21.29 -12.55 4.16
N ALA A 205 21.92 -11.84 3.19
CA ALA A 205 21.20 -11.24 2.07
C ALA A 205 20.40 -12.37 1.40
N PRO A 206 19.14 -12.09 0.96
CA PRO A 206 18.43 -13.05 0.12
C PRO A 206 19.35 -13.40 -1.05
N ASP A 207 19.36 -14.67 -1.49
CA ASP A 207 20.10 -15.17 -2.66
C ASP A 207 19.58 -14.51 -3.97
N LEU A 208 19.48 -13.21 -3.96
CA LEU A 208 19.03 -12.38 -5.07
C LEU A 208 20.21 -11.50 -5.51
N PRO A 209 20.61 -11.53 -6.79
CA PRO A 209 21.63 -10.63 -7.30
C PRO A 209 21.33 -9.17 -6.95
N ALA A 210 22.32 -8.42 -6.48
CA ALA A 210 22.14 -7.02 -6.04
C ALA A 210 21.44 -6.16 -7.10
N VAL A 211 21.73 -6.38 -8.37
CA VAL A 211 21.10 -5.66 -9.48
C VAL A 211 19.59 -5.89 -9.53
N LEU A 212 19.11 -7.13 -9.34
CA LEU A 212 17.68 -7.44 -9.33
C LEU A 212 17.01 -6.82 -8.09
N PHE A 213 17.69 -6.83 -6.94
CA PHE A 213 17.20 -6.17 -5.73
C PHE A 213 17.02 -4.67 -5.94
N TYR A 214 18.02 -3.97 -6.47
CA TYR A 214 17.92 -2.52 -6.71
C TYR A 214 16.90 -2.17 -7.79
N LEU A 215 16.75 -3.00 -8.83
CA LEU A 215 15.70 -2.82 -9.85
C LEU A 215 14.30 -2.94 -9.21
N LEU A 216 14.05 -3.93 -8.37
CA LEU A 216 12.80 -4.08 -7.65
C LEU A 216 12.53 -2.87 -6.73
N CYS A 217 13.53 -2.44 -5.97
CA CYS A 217 13.42 -1.27 -5.11
C CYS A 217 13.06 -0.01 -5.92
N ALA A 218 13.73 0.23 -7.05
CA ALA A 218 13.48 1.38 -7.92
C ALA A 218 12.07 1.33 -8.51
N ILE A 219 11.63 0.18 -9.05
CA ILE A 219 10.32 -0.02 -9.64
C ILE A 219 9.22 0.28 -8.62
N PHE A 220 9.30 -0.30 -7.41
CA PHE A 220 8.25 -0.10 -6.40
C PHE A 220 8.30 1.29 -5.76
N THR A 221 9.49 1.90 -5.65
CA THR A 221 9.63 3.29 -5.17
C THR A 221 8.97 4.25 -6.15
N LEU A 222 9.31 4.18 -7.44
CA LEU A 222 8.71 5.03 -8.46
C LEU A 222 7.19 4.85 -8.54
N ALA A 223 6.71 3.61 -8.51
CA ALA A 223 5.29 3.32 -8.50
C ALA A 223 4.58 3.92 -7.26
N SER A 224 5.22 3.89 -6.08
CA SER A 224 4.68 4.48 -4.85
C SER A 224 4.67 6.02 -4.89
N VAL A 225 5.73 6.64 -5.42
CA VAL A 225 5.83 8.09 -5.63
C VAL A 225 4.72 8.56 -6.57
N ILE A 226 4.58 7.94 -7.74
CA ILE A 226 3.55 8.30 -8.73
C ILE A 226 2.14 8.16 -8.13
N MET A 227 1.88 7.04 -7.45
CA MET A 227 0.58 6.80 -6.81
C MET A 227 0.26 7.88 -5.76
N THR A 228 1.22 8.24 -4.93
CA THR A 228 1.00 9.23 -3.88
C THR A 228 0.82 10.63 -4.46
N ALA A 229 1.61 10.99 -5.45
CA ALA A 229 1.48 12.27 -6.15
C ALA A 229 0.10 12.44 -6.78
N ILE A 230 -0.39 11.43 -7.49
CA ILE A 230 -1.73 11.45 -8.08
C ILE A 230 -2.81 11.47 -6.99
N SER A 231 -2.67 10.68 -5.93
CA SER A 231 -3.65 10.66 -4.83
C SER A 231 -3.82 12.03 -4.15
N VAL A 232 -2.76 12.84 -4.11
CA VAL A 232 -2.79 14.17 -3.48
C VAL A 232 -3.22 15.26 -4.46
N GLN A 233 -2.80 15.18 -5.74
CA GLN A 233 -2.90 16.30 -6.68
C GLN A 233 -3.86 16.08 -7.85
N LEU A 234 -4.51 14.92 -7.95
CA LEU A 234 -5.35 14.59 -9.11
C LEU A 234 -6.41 15.64 -9.41
N ILE A 235 -7.16 16.04 -8.37
CA ILE A 235 -8.24 17.03 -8.53
C ILE A 235 -7.70 18.35 -9.04
N THR A 236 -6.61 18.86 -8.46
CA THR A 236 -5.96 20.11 -8.88
C THR A 236 -5.40 20.02 -10.30
N LEU A 237 -4.84 18.88 -10.69
CA LEU A 237 -4.36 18.65 -12.06
C LEU A 237 -5.51 18.63 -13.07
N LEU A 238 -6.63 18.02 -12.75
CA LEU A 238 -7.82 18.01 -13.59
C LEU A 238 -8.43 19.40 -13.72
N GLN A 239 -8.53 20.17 -12.63
CA GLN A 239 -9.00 21.55 -12.67
C GLN A 239 -8.08 22.44 -13.51
N ALA A 240 -6.76 22.29 -13.38
CA ALA A 240 -5.79 22.99 -14.22
C ALA A 240 -5.88 22.59 -15.69
N SER A 241 -6.46 21.42 -15.99
CA SER A 241 -6.75 20.97 -17.36
C SER A 241 -8.11 21.45 -17.89
N GLY A 242 -8.83 22.32 -17.15
CA GLY A 242 -10.09 22.93 -17.56
C GLY A 242 -11.35 22.22 -17.05
N TYR A 243 -11.24 21.19 -16.21
CA TYR A 243 -12.42 20.53 -15.64
C TYR A 243 -12.97 21.31 -14.44
N SER A 244 -14.30 21.35 -14.31
CA SER A 244 -14.94 21.86 -13.10
C SER A 244 -14.64 20.97 -11.90
N MET A 245 -14.76 21.49 -10.67
CA MET A 245 -14.57 20.71 -9.44
C MET A 245 -15.45 19.46 -9.41
N ALA A 246 -16.73 19.60 -9.81
CA ALA A 246 -17.68 18.47 -9.87
C ALA A 246 -17.22 17.39 -10.86
N ALA A 247 -16.77 17.78 -12.07
CA ALA A 247 -16.27 16.86 -13.07
C ALA A 247 -14.96 16.19 -12.62
N ALA A 248 -14.03 16.94 -12.01
CA ALA A 248 -12.79 16.40 -11.47
C ALA A 248 -13.03 15.35 -10.37
N LEU A 249 -13.98 15.63 -9.47
CA LEU A 249 -14.40 14.66 -8.44
C LEU A 249 -15.02 13.41 -9.06
N ALA A 250 -15.97 13.58 -10.02
CA ALA A 250 -16.60 12.45 -10.71
C ALA A 250 -15.58 11.55 -11.42
N ILE A 251 -14.61 12.14 -12.13
CA ILE A 251 -13.51 11.39 -12.79
C ILE A 251 -12.65 10.66 -11.75
N SER A 252 -12.34 11.31 -10.62
CA SER A 252 -11.52 10.72 -9.57
C SER A 252 -12.18 9.51 -8.90
N THR A 253 -13.52 9.48 -8.78
CA THR A 253 -14.24 8.35 -8.19
C THR A 253 -14.14 7.07 -9.01
N LEU A 254 -13.81 7.14 -10.29
CA LEU A 254 -13.61 5.96 -11.15
C LEU A 254 -12.36 5.15 -10.80
N LEU A 255 -11.39 5.75 -10.11
CA LEU A 255 -10.15 5.04 -9.75
C LEU A 255 -10.43 3.77 -8.96
N GLY A 256 -11.34 3.81 -7.99
CA GLY A 256 -11.70 2.65 -7.17
C GLY A 256 -12.25 1.48 -8.00
N PRO A 257 -13.35 1.66 -8.73
CA PRO A 257 -13.90 0.63 -9.61
C PRO A 257 -12.90 0.07 -10.63
N CYS A 258 -12.08 0.93 -11.26
CA CYS A 258 -11.06 0.49 -12.23
C CYS A 258 -9.96 -0.35 -11.58
N GLN A 259 -9.55 -0.02 -10.34
CA GLN A 259 -8.60 -0.84 -9.59
C GLN A 259 -9.16 -2.21 -9.25
N VAL A 260 -10.42 -2.30 -8.85
CA VAL A 260 -11.09 -3.57 -8.56
C VAL A 260 -11.26 -4.40 -9.84
N ALA A 261 -11.74 -3.78 -10.91
CA ALA A 261 -11.93 -4.45 -12.21
C ALA A 261 -10.62 -5.07 -12.74
N SER A 262 -9.52 -4.34 -12.69
CA SER A 262 -8.21 -4.84 -13.13
C SER A 262 -7.72 -6.05 -12.31
N ARG A 263 -8.02 -6.07 -11.01
CA ARG A 263 -7.69 -7.22 -10.14
C ARG A 263 -8.55 -8.45 -10.44
N LEU A 264 -9.83 -8.24 -10.76
CA LEU A 264 -10.72 -9.33 -11.22
C LEU A 264 -10.23 -9.92 -12.54
N ILE A 265 -9.81 -9.07 -13.46
CA ILE A 265 -9.25 -9.50 -14.75
C ILE A 265 -7.96 -10.32 -14.52
N ASP A 266 -7.01 -9.82 -13.72
CA ASP A 266 -5.76 -10.56 -13.39
C ASP A 266 -6.06 -11.92 -12.74
N MET A 267 -7.08 -11.96 -11.87
CA MET A 267 -7.50 -13.21 -11.24
C MET A 267 -8.09 -14.22 -12.23
N ALA A 268 -8.78 -13.76 -13.28
CA ALA A 268 -9.34 -14.61 -14.34
C ALA A 268 -8.24 -15.19 -15.24
N PHE A 269 -7.15 -14.45 -15.50
CA PHE A 269 -5.97 -14.92 -16.24
C PHE A 269 -5.04 -15.74 -15.35
N LYS A 270 -5.51 -16.90 -14.87
CA LYS A 270 -4.77 -17.82 -14.01
C LYS A 270 -3.49 -18.32 -14.68
N GLY A 271 -2.33 -18.11 -14.03
CA GLY A 271 -1.10 -18.85 -14.33
C GLY A 271 0.04 -18.09 -15.02
N GLY A 272 -0.14 -16.82 -15.37
CA GLY A 272 0.95 -16.00 -15.94
C GLY A 272 2.06 -15.67 -14.93
N HIS A 273 3.29 -15.50 -15.40
CA HIS A 273 4.40 -15.02 -14.55
C HIS A 273 4.10 -13.58 -14.09
N PRO A 274 4.28 -13.20 -12.78
CA PRO A 274 3.98 -11.87 -12.25
C PRO A 274 4.69 -10.72 -12.97
N ILE A 275 5.76 -10.99 -13.71
CA ILE A 275 6.45 -9.98 -14.51
C ILE A 275 5.53 -9.37 -15.57
N TRP A 276 4.61 -10.15 -16.15
CA TRP A 276 3.65 -9.64 -17.13
C TRP A 276 2.60 -8.75 -16.46
N THR A 277 2.08 -9.15 -15.30
CA THR A 277 1.19 -8.30 -14.49
C THR A 277 1.90 -6.99 -14.11
N THR A 278 3.22 -7.05 -13.81
CA THR A 278 4.03 -5.85 -13.55
C THR A 278 4.15 -4.98 -14.77
N PHE A 279 4.45 -5.56 -15.93
CA PHE A 279 4.56 -4.84 -17.19
C PHE A 279 3.25 -4.12 -17.57
N PHE A 280 2.13 -4.83 -17.48
CA PHE A 280 0.81 -4.21 -17.71
C PHE A 280 0.47 -3.16 -16.67
N SER A 281 0.76 -3.39 -15.39
CA SER A 281 0.54 -2.43 -14.31
C SER A 281 1.23 -1.10 -14.60
N VAL A 282 2.54 -1.14 -14.86
CA VAL A 282 3.35 0.07 -15.09
C VAL A 282 3.05 0.68 -16.46
N GLY A 283 2.81 -0.15 -17.49
CA GLY A 283 2.44 0.30 -18.82
C GLY A 283 1.12 1.05 -18.86
N LEU A 284 0.09 0.55 -18.18
CA LEU A 284 -1.21 1.21 -18.06
C LEU A 284 -1.12 2.53 -17.28
N VAL A 285 -0.31 2.57 -16.21
CA VAL A 285 -0.05 3.83 -15.48
C VAL A 285 0.62 4.85 -16.41
N ALA A 286 1.67 4.46 -17.14
CA ALA A 286 2.36 5.35 -18.06
C ALA A 286 1.44 5.84 -19.19
N LEU A 287 0.66 4.92 -19.79
CA LEU A 287 -0.32 5.27 -20.81
C LEU A 287 -1.37 6.25 -20.28
N GLY A 288 -1.93 6.01 -19.09
CA GLY A 288 -2.90 6.88 -18.47
C GLY A 288 -2.36 8.29 -18.26
N LEU A 289 -1.17 8.42 -17.70
CA LEU A 289 -0.54 9.72 -17.46
C LEU A 289 -0.18 10.45 -18.77
N LEU A 290 0.35 9.73 -19.76
CA LEU A 290 0.65 10.31 -21.08
C LEU A 290 -0.61 10.77 -21.80
N LEU A 291 -1.70 10.01 -21.74
CA LEU A 291 -3.00 10.43 -22.28
C LEU A 291 -3.49 11.72 -21.61
N LEU A 292 -3.38 11.83 -20.30
CA LEU A 292 -3.78 13.04 -19.58
C LEU A 292 -2.92 14.26 -20.00
N ALA A 293 -1.61 14.04 -20.20
CA ALA A 293 -0.70 15.11 -20.56
C ALA A 293 -0.87 15.60 -22.00
N LEU A 294 -1.10 14.68 -22.93
CA LEU A 294 -1.20 14.98 -24.37
C LEU A 294 -2.63 15.35 -24.79
N PHE A 295 -3.62 14.71 -24.20
CA PHE A 295 -5.04 14.82 -24.53
C PHE A 295 -5.89 15.02 -23.28
N PRO A 296 -5.83 16.21 -22.62
CA PRO A 296 -6.58 16.47 -21.39
C PRO A 296 -8.08 16.19 -21.51
N GLN A 297 -8.67 16.35 -22.69
CA GLN A 297 -10.08 16.05 -22.98
C GLN A 297 -10.43 14.56 -22.79
N LEU A 298 -9.45 13.67 -22.79
CA LEU A 298 -9.61 12.24 -22.55
C LEU A 298 -9.33 11.84 -21.08
N ALA A 299 -9.47 12.77 -20.12
CA ALA A 299 -9.16 12.52 -18.71
C ALA A 299 -9.91 11.30 -18.13
N LEU A 300 -11.16 11.05 -18.55
CA LEU A 300 -11.91 9.87 -18.16
C LEU A 300 -11.17 8.57 -18.55
N LEU A 301 -10.79 8.45 -19.82
CA LEU A 301 -10.07 7.30 -20.35
C LEU A 301 -8.68 7.17 -19.72
N SER A 302 -8.01 8.30 -19.52
CA SER A 302 -6.73 8.38 -18.82
C SER A 302 -6.83 7.78 -17.42
N MET A 303 -7.86 8.13 -16.65
CA MET A 303 -8.05 7.63 -15.29
C MET A 303 -8.49 6.17 -15.24
N ILE A 304 -9.16 5.66 -16.27
CA ILE A 304 -9.44 4.22 -16.40
C ILE A 304 -8.12 3.45 -16.52
N PHE A 305 -7.22 3.84 -17.43
CA PHE A 305 -5.93 3.18 -17.59
C PHE A 305 -5.05 3.32 -16.35
N TYR A 306 -4.94 4.53 -15.80
CA TYR A 306 -4.19 4.76 -14.57
C TYR A 306 -4.72 3.92 -13.40
N GLY A 307 -6.05 3.91 -13.20
CA GLY A 307 -6.71 3.15 -12.15
C GLY A 307 -6.48 1.66 -12.29
N ALA A 308 -6.63 1.12 -13.51
CA ALA A 308 -6.37 -0.28 -13.80
C ALA A 308 -4.91 -0.67 -13.49
N GLY A 309 -3.94 0.13 -13.94
CA GLY A 309 -2.52 -0.10 -13.65
C GLY A 309 -2.20 -0.05 -12.17
N ASN A 310 -2.73 0.95 -11.44
CA ASN A 310 -2.52 1.07 -10.00
C ASN A 310 -3.20 -0.07 -9.21
N GLY A 311 -4.33 -0.59 -9.70
CA GLY A 311 -4.98 -1.77 -9.13
C GLY A 311 -4.08 -3.00 -9.15
N LEU A 312 -3.46 -3.29 -10.30
CA LEU A 312 -2.52 -4.40 -10.46
C LEU A 312 -1.27 -4.26 -9.59
N ARG A 313 -0.80 -3.02 -9.34
CA ARG A 313 0.37 -2.73 -8.52
C ARG A 313 0.28 -3.36 -7.12
N ALA A 314 -0.92 -3.35 -6.51
CA ALA A 314 -1.11 -3.92 -5.18
C ALA A 314 -0.83 -5.44 -5.14
N ILE A 315 -1.21 -6.15 -6.20
CA ILE A 315 -0.95 -7.59 -6.36
C ILE A 315 0.54 -7.83 -6.59
N VAL A 316 1.12 -7.09 -7.53
CA VAL A 316 2.52 -7.26 -7.97
C VAL A 316 3.49 -7.01 -6.82
N ARG A 317 3.21 -6.03 -5.94
CA ARG A 317 4.04 -5.73 -4.77
C ARG A 317 4.27 -6.96 -3.87
N GLY A 318 3.26 -7.83 -3.75
CA GLY A 318 3.39 -9.05 -2.96
C GLY A 318 3.85 -10.26 -3.78
N THR A 319 3.45 -10.36 -5.04
CA THR A 319 3.62 -11.59 -5.82
C THR A 319 4.92 -11.67 -6.61
N LEU A 320 5.43 -10.55 -7.14
CA LEU A 320 6.66 -10.56 -7.93
C LEU A 320 7.89 -10.92 -7.09
N PRO A 321 8.15 -10.30 -5.92
CA PRO A 321 9.29 -10.70 -5.09
C PRO A 321 9.18 -12.12 -4.53
N LEU A 322 7.94 -12.58 -4.27
CA LEU A 322 7.66 -13.93 -3.77
C LEU A 322 8.13 -15.03 -4.74
N MET A 323 8.10 -14.75 -6.05
CA MET A 323 8.56 -15.71 -7.06
C MET A 323 10.08 -15.68 -7.30
N MET A 324 10.77 -14.69 -6.76
CA MET A 324 12.22 -14.49 -7.02
C MET A 324 13.11 -15.03 -5.90
N VAL A 325 12.55 -15.35 -4.74
CA VAL A 325 13.31 -15.86 -3.59
C VAL A 325 12.60 -17.03 -2.93
N LYS A 326 13.34 -17.79 -2.14
CA LYS A 326 12.77 -18.86 -1.30
C LYS A 326 11.83 -18.26 -0.24
N PRO A 327 10.78 -18.96 0.18
CA PRO A 327 9.80 -18.47 1.17
C PRO A 327 10.45 -17.96 2.46
N GLU A 328 11.54 -18.57 2.91
CA GLU A 328 12.26 -18.20 4.14
C GLU A 328 12.91 -16.81 4.03
N ALA A 329 13.37 -16.43 2.83
CA ALA A 329 14.01 -15.14 2.57
C ALA A 329 13.02 -14.04 2.21
N TYR A 330 11.78 -14.40 1.85
CA TYR A 330 10.80 -13.47 1.32
C TYR A 330 10.45 -12.34 2.29
N ALA A 331 10.23 -12.63 3.58
CA ALA A 331 9.85 -11.60 4.55
C ALA A 331 10.96 -10.54 4.74
N VAL A 332 12.22 -10.98 4.74
CA VAL A 332 13.37 -10.07 4.85
C VAL A 332 13.49 -9.21 3.58
N LEU A 333 13.32 -9.82 2.41
CA LEU A 333 13.33 -9.11 1.13
C LEU A 333 12.20 -8.07 1.08
N ALA A 334 10.97 -8.47 1.40
CA ALA A 334 9.79 -7.59 1.38
C ALA A 334 9.98 -6.38 2.31
N GLY A 335 10.47 -6.59 3.54
CA GLY A 335 10.76 -5.50 4.47
C GLY A 335 11.86 -4.55 3.98
N ARG A 336 12.92 -5.07 3.34
CA ARG A 336 13.99 -4.25 2.75
C ARG A 336 13.50 -3.43 1.55
N MET A 337 12.67 -4.02 0.70
CA MET A 337 12.08 -3.34 -0.47
C MET A 337 11.04 -2.29 -0.07
N ALA A 338 10.28 -2.53 0.99
CA ALA A 338 9.27 -1.60 1.48
C ALA A 338 9.89 -0.28 1.96
N ARG A 339 11.11 -0.31 2.54
CA ARG A 339 11.77 0.88 3.08
C ARG A 339 11.92 2.02 2.05
N PRO A 340 12.61 1.86 0.91
CA PRO A 340 12.76 2.93 -0.06
C PRO A 340 11.42 3.37 -0.67
N ALA A 341 10.49 2.44 -0.89
CA ALA A 341 9.17 2.74 -1.42
C ALA A 341 8.35 3.64 -0.47
N LEU A 342 8.32 3.33 0.83
CA LEU A 342 7.61 4.11 1.84
C LEU A 342 8.31 5.45 2.12
N MET A 343 9.65 5.49 2.12
CA MET A 343 10.39 6.75 2.27
C MET A 343 10.10 7.70 1.09
N GLY A 344 10.15 7.18 -0.14
CA GLY A 344 9.75 7.95 -1.34
C GLY A 344 8.31 8.45 -1.23
N GLN A 345 7.39 7.59 -0.79
CA GLN A 345 5.99 7.95 -0.58
C GLN A 345 5.81 9.05 0.47
N ALA A 346 6.55 9.01 1.59
CA ALA A 346 6.49 10.00 2.65
C ALA A 346 6.96 11.40 2.20
N VAL A 347 7.98 11.45 1.33
CA VAL A 347 8.54 12.72 0.81
C VAL A 347 7.74 13.28 -0.37
N THR A 348 6.99 12.44 -1.07
CA THR A 348 6.28 12.81 -2.30
C THR A 348 5.35 14.03 -2.16
N PRO A 349 4.51 14.18 -1.12
CA PRO A 349 3.62 15.34 -1.01
C PRO A 349 4.40 16.66 -0.96
N LEU A 350 5.55 16.67 -0.29
CA LEU A 350 6.42 17.86 -0.20
C LEU A 350 7.13 18.12 -1.53
N GLY A 351 7.78 17.12 -2.10
CA GLY A 351 8.58 17.26 -3.32
C GLY A 351 7.72 17.60 -4.54
N VAL A 352 6.65 16.84 -4.77
CA VAL A 352 5.75 17.08 -5.90
C VAL A 352 4.89 18.32 -5.66
N GLY A 353 4.52 18.61 -4.40
CA GLY A 353 3.86 19.86 -4.02
C GLY A 353 4.71 21.09 -4.32
N TYR A 354 6.03 21.02 -4.05
CA TYR A 354 6.97 22.08 -4.39
C TYR A 354 7.04 22.31 -5.91
N VAL A 355 7.18 21.23 -6.70
CA VAL A 355 7.19 21.31 -8.16
C VAL A 355 5.88 21.91 -8.68
N PHE A 356 4.75 21.51 -8.11
CA PHE A 356 3.45 22.06 -8.48
C PHE A 356 3.34 23.56 -8.19
N ALA A 357 3.80 24.00 -7.03
CA ALA A 357 3.74 25.39 -6.61
C ALA A 357 4.69 26.30 -7.40
N THR A 358 5.89 25.81 -7.79
CA THR A 358 6.94 26.61 -8.43
C THR A 358 6.89 26.54 -9.95
N LEU A 359 6.66 25.34 -10.52
CA LEU A 359 6.71 25.10 -11.97
C LEU A 359 5.32 24.86 -12.59
N GLY A 360 4.31 24.76 -11.76
CA GLY A 360 2.92 24.62 -12.17
C GLY A 360 2.46 23.20 -12.53
N PRO A 361 1.15 23.06 -12.85
CA PRO A 361 0.52 21.76 -13.06
C PRO A 361 1.05 21.00 -14.28
N LYS A 362 1.37 21.70 -15.39
CA LYS A 362 1.90 21.07 -16.60
C LYS A 362 3.26 20.41 -16.34
N ALA A 363 4.18 21.13 -15.67
CA ALA A 363 5.49 20.58 -15.32
C ALA A 363 5.38 19.38 -14.37
N THR A 364 4.48 19.46 -13.40
CA THR A 364 4.19 18.35 -12.49
C THR A 364 3.71 17.11 -13.26
N LEU A 365 2.77 17.28 -14.18
CA LEU A 365 2.26 16.16 -14.97
C LEU A 365 3.34 15.53 -15.85
N TRP A 366 4.17 16.34 -16.52
CA TRP A 366 5.29 15.83 -17.31
C TRP A 366 6.36 15.14 -16.44
N LEU A 367 6.63 15.63 -15.24
CA LEU A 367 7.47 14.93 -14.28
C LEU A 367 6.93 13.55 -13.98
N LEU A 368 5.63 13.41 -13.69
CA LEU A 368 5.00 12.12 -13.41
C LEU A 368 5.02 11.19 -14.63
N CYS A 369 4.81 11.72 -15.84
CA CYS A 369 4.96 10.97 -17.10
C CYS A 369 6.39 10.44 -17.25
N THR A 370 7.39 11.27 -17.03
CA THR A 370 8.81 10.88 -17.10
C THR A 370 9.12 9.77 -16.11
N LEU A 371 8.69 9.90 -14.85
CA LEU A 371 8.87 8.87 -13.83
C LEU A 371 8.17 7.55 -14.23
N ALA A 372 6.97 7.62 -14.83
CA ALA A 372 6.24 6.44 -15.27
C ALA A 372 6.93 5.73 -16.44
N VAL A 373 7.46 6.48 -17.41
CA VAL A 373 8.25 5.92 -18.53
C VAL A 373 9.54 5.30 -18.01
N ILE A 374 10.28 5.98 -17.12
CA ILE A 374 11.47 5.40 -16.48
C ILE A 374 11.10 4.09 -15.76
N ASN A 375 9.99 4.06 -15.03
CA ASN A 375 9.53 2.87 -14.34
C ASN A 375 9.24 1.72 -15.32
N LEU A 376 8.62 2.01 -16.47
CA LEU A 376 8.39 1.02 -17.53
C LEU A 376 9.70 0.46 -18.10
N LEU A 377 10.69 1.33 -18.35
CA LEU A 377 12.02 0.91 -18.82
C LEU A 377 12.74 0.03 -17.80
N LEU A 378 12.61 0.33 -16.48
CA LEU A 378 13.16 -0.52 -15.43
C LEU A 378 12.47 -1.90 -15.39
N VAL A 379 11.17 -1.98 -15.62
CA VAL A 379 10.45 -3.27 -15.71
C VAL A 379 10.92 -4.07 -16.94
N VAL A 380 11.15 -3.43 -18.08
CA VAL A 380 11.73 -4.08 -19.27
C VAL A 380 13.15 -4.59 -18.97
N ALA A 381 13.97 -3.78 -18.29
CA ALA A 381 15.31 -4.19 -17.88
C ALA A 381 15.29 -5.37 -16.90
N LEU A 382 14.36 -5.37 -15.94
CA LEU A 382 14.13 -6.47 -15.02
C LEU A 382 13.74 -7.74 -15.77
N LYS A 383 12.78 -7.66 -16.70
CA LYS A 383 12.32 -8.80 -17.50
C LYS A 383 13.46 -9.45 -18.29
N LYS A 384 14.36 -8.66 -18.90
CA LYS A 384 15.52 -9.17 -19.66
C LYS A 384 16.53 -9.92 -18.78
N ARG A 385 16.54 -9.66 -17.47
CA ARG A 385 17.50 -10.26 -16.52
C ARG A 385 16.91 -11.44 -15.73
N LEU A 386 15.60 -11.66 -15.83
CA LEU A 386 14.98 -12.84 -15.24
C LEU A 386 15.34 -14.08 -16.07
N PRO A 387 15.69 -15.21 -15.43
CA PRO A 387 15.87 -16.45 -16.14
C PRO A 387 14.58 -16.83 -16.89
N ALA A 388 14.74 -17.40 -18.07
CA ALA A 388 13.60 -17.90 -18.84
C ALA A 388 12.76 -18.85 -17.97
N PRO A 389 11.43 -18.75 -17.97
CA PRO A 389 10.59 -19.70 -17.23
C PRO A 389 10.94 -21.12 -17.70
N ALA A 390 11.23 -22.01 -16.73
CA ALA A 390 11.40 -23.41 -17.04
C ALA A 390 10.17 -23.92 -17.82
N PRO A 391 10.35 -24.72 -18.87
CA PRO A 391 9.25 -25.25 -19.63
C PRO A 391 8.30 -25.97 -18.67
N SER A 392 7.02 -25.58 -18.69
CA SER A 392 5.99 -26.22 -17.89
C SER A 392 5.93 -27.69 -18.29
N VAL A 393 6.37 -28.57 -17.43
CA VAL A 393 6.01 -29.99 -17.53
C VAL A 393 4.49 -30.01 -17.38
N ARG A 394 3.83 -30.33 -18.51
CA ARG A 394 2.37 -30.50 -18.60
C ARG A 394 1.94 -31.73 -17.83
#